data_1affdc5d4df827e66aaf65842944c4f0
#
_entry.id   1affdc5d4df827e66aaf65842944c4f0
#
_cell.length_a   1.000
_cell.length_b   1.000
_cell.length_c   1.000
_cell.angle_alpha   90.00
_cell.angle_beta   90.00
_cell.angle_gamma   90.00
#
_symmetry.space_group_name_H-M   'P 1'
#
loop_
_entity.id
_entity.type
_entity.pdbx_description
1 polymer ?
#
loop_
_entity_poly.entity_id
_entity_poly.type
_entity_poly.pdbx_seq_one_letter_code
_entity_poly.pdbx_strand_id
1 'polypeptide(L)'
;MDKNSVIKNYNLNTRQVNLINSYLKYLKKNNKIHNLVGPSTIDVAWDRHINDSLQISAFIQKKHQSIIDLGTGAGLPGVILNIHGYKNILLIDSKIKKINFIRQFAYEQKIEIKTICSRVEKIKIQKFDYIVCRAFAPLAKLLDYSLFFTKKNTSLLFLKGRNVKKEIDDAKKFFTFKYELFPSKSQGGGFVLKINKYKKL
;
A
#
# COMPACT_ATOMS: atom_id res chain seq x y z
N MET A 1 -5.31 -17.59 0.71
CA MET A 1 -6.39 -17.47 1.73
C MET A 1 -7.70 -17.15 1.02
N ASP A 2 -8.79 -17.83 1.38
CA ASP A 2 -10.10 -17.55 0.79
C ASP A 2 -10.76 -16.30 1.40
N LYS A 3 -11.84 -15.82 0.76
CA LYS A 3 -12.57 -14.62 1.16
C LYS A 3 -13.07 -14.65 2.61
N ASN A 4 -13.66 -15.79 3.05
CA ASN A 4 -14.26 -15.88 4.38
C ASN A 4 -13.19 -15.82 5.48
N SER A 5 -12.06 -16.46 5.25
CA SER A 5 -10.90 -16.38 6.14
C SER A 5 -10.37 -14.94 6.25
N VAL A 6 -10.29 -14.19 5.14
CA VAL A 6 -9.87 -12.78 5.17
C VAL A 6 -10.87 -11.94 5.97
N ILE A 7 -12.19 -12.09 5.73
CA ILE A 7 -13.23 -11.38 6.47
C ILE A 7 -13.07 -11.60 7.99
N LYS A 8 -12.93 -12.86 8.40
CA LYS A 8 -12.79 -13.25 9.80
C LYS A 8 -11.50 -12.69 10.43
N ASN A 9 -10.38 -12.86 9.75
CA ASN A 9 -9.05 -12.48 10.29
C ASN A 9 -8.89 -10.97 10.51
N TYR A 10 -9.58 -10.15 9.72
CA TYR A 10 -9.53 -8.69 9.84
C TYR A 10 -10.82 -8.07 10.42
N ASN A 11 -11.74 -8.90 10.93
CA ASN A 11 -13.02 -8.46 11.51
C ASN A 11 -13.77 -7.47 10.60
N LEU A 12 -13.85 -7.79 9.30
CA LEU A 12 -14.50 -6.91 8.32
C LEU A 12 -16.01 -6.94 8.51
N ASN A 13 -16.64 -5.77 8.68
CA ASN A 13 -18.08 -5.66 8.74
C ASN A 13 -18.72 -5.70 7.34
N THR A 14 -20.05 -5.85 7.28
CA THR A 14 -20.83 -5.98 6.03
C THR A 14 -20.55 -4.82 5.06
N ARG A 15 -20.50 -3.56 5.55
CA ARG A 15 -20.22 -2.40 4.71
C ARG A 15 -18.83 -2.48 4.08
N GLN A 16 -17.82 -2.85 4.84
CA GLN A 16 -16.43 -3.01 4.34
C GLN A 16 -16.35 -4.13 3.30
N VAL A 17 -17.00 -5.28 3.54
CA VAL A 17 -17.05 -6.39 2.60
C VAL A 17 -17.71 -5.96 1.29
N ASN A 18 -18.83 -5.23 1.34
CA ASN A 18 -19.52 -4.72 0.17
C ASN A 18 -18.66 -3.73 -0.62
N LEU A 19 -17.97 -2.80 0.05
CA LEU A 19 -17.04 -1.86 -0.59
C LEU A 19 -15.87 -2.60 -1.25
N ILE A 20 -15.30 -3.62 -0.61
CA ILE A 20 -14.22 -4.44 -1.19
C ILE A 20 -14.72 -5.20 -2.43
N ASN A 21 -15.91 -5.80 -2.36
CA ASN A 21 -16.50 -6.48 -3.53
C ASN A 21 -16.74 -5.51 -4.69
N SER A 22 -17.24 -4.30 -4.41
CA SER A 22 -17.43 -3.24 -5.41
C SER A 22 -16.07 -2.81 -6.00
N TYR A 23 -15.04 -2.66 -5.16
CA TYR A 23 -13.68 -2.34 -5.61
C TYR A 23 -13.12 -3.43 -6.53
N LEU A 24 -13.25 -4.70 -6.18
CA LEU A 24 -12.75 -5.81 -6.99
C LEU A 24 -13.49 -5.91 -8.35
N LYS A 25 -14.81 -5.71 -8.35
CA LYS A 25 -15.62 -5.64 -9.60
C LYS A 25 -15.15 -4.50 -10.48
N TYR A 26 -14.94 -3.31 -9.89
CA TYR A 26 -14.47 -2.12 -10.58
C TYR A 26 -13.04 -2.31 -11.11
N LEU A 27 -12.15 -2.89 -10.30
CA LEU A 27 -10.78 -3.23 -10.69
C LEU A 27 -10.77 -4.21 -11.88
N LYS A 28 -11.54 -5.31 -11.82
CA LYS A 28 -11.63 -6.31 -12.90
C LYS A 28 -12.10 -5.68 -14.22
N LYS A 29 -13.12 -4.81 -14.18
CA LYS A 29 -13.61 -4.08 -15.36
C LYS A 29 -12.53 -3.20 -15.98
N ASN A 30 -11.84 -2.40 -15.16
CA ASN A 30 -10.88 -1.40 -15.64
C ASN A 30 -9.48 -1.98 -15.93
N ASN A 31 -9.15 -3.14 -15.37
CA ASN A 31 -7.82 -3.76 -15.57
C ASN A 31 -7.57 -4.13 -17.03
N LYS A 32 -8.61 -4.49 -17.78
CA LYS A 32 -8.53 -4.79 -19.22
C LYS A 32 -8.03 -3.59 -20.05
N ILE A 33 -8.25 -2.36 -19.56
CA ILE A 33 -7.93 -1.12 -20.29
C ILE A 33 -6.63 -0.49 -19.76
N HIS A 34 -6.38 -0.59 -18.45
CA HIS A 34 -5.35 0.21 -17.79
C HIS A 34 -4.18 -0.59 -17.21
N ASN A 35 -4.20 -1.94 -17.28
CA ASN A 35 -3.15 -2.80 -16.70
C ASN A 35 -2.78 -2.41 -15.26
N LEU A 36 -3.78 -2.26 -14.42
CA LEU A 36 -3.65 -1.77 -13.04
C LEU A 36 -2.95 -2.79 -12.13
N VAL A 37 -3.22 -4.08 -12.36
CA VAL A 37 -2.62 -5.23 -11.65
C VAL A 37 -2.35 -6.37 -12.63
N GLY A 38 -1.52 -7.33 -12.25
CA GLY A 38 -1.25 -8.50 -13.08
C GLY A 38 -2.53 -9.29 -13.39
N PRO A 39 -2.82 -9.62 -14.67
CA PRO A 39 -4.07 -10.28 -15.06
C PRO A 39 -4.33 -11.58 -14.29
N SER A 40 -3.30 -12.39 -14.05
CA SER A 40 -3.37 -13.67 -13.31
C SER A 40 -3.72 -13.51 -11.83
N THR A 41 -3.71 -12.28 -11.29
CA THR A 41 -3.99 -12.03 -9.87
C THR A 41 -5.45 -11.64 -9.62
N ILE A 42 -6.24 -11.41 -10.68
CA ILE A 42 -7.64 -10.94 -10.58
C ILE A 42 -8.55 -12.01 -9.96
N ASP A 43 -8.42 -13.26 -10.38
CA ASP A 43 -9.32 -14.33 -9.91
C ASP A 43 -9.01 -14.77 -8.47
N VAL A 44 -7.83 -14.46 -7.98
CA VAL A 44 -7.38 -14.70 -6.61
C VAL A 44 -7.21 -13.38 -5.81
N ALA A 45 -7.95 -12.34 -6.20
CA ALA A 45 -7.74 -10.98 -5.72
C ALA A 45 -7.98 -10.80 -4.21
N TRP A 46 -8.87 -11.61 -3.59
CA TRP A 46 -9.08 -11.58 -2.15
C TRP A 46 -7.81 -11.93 -1.38
N ASP A 47 -7.00 -12.87 -1.85
CA ASP A 47 -5.72 -13.17 -1.23
C ASP A 47 -4.62 -12.23 -1.71
N ARG A 48 -4.47 -12.09 -3.04
CA ARG A 48 -3.33 -11.38 -3.65
C ARG A 48 -3.37 -9.86 -3.49
N HIS A 49 -4.54 -9.29 -3.26
CA HIS A 49 -4.72 -7.85 -3.16
C HIS A 49 -5.33 -7.42 -1.83
N ILE A 50 -6.41 -8.05 -1.38
CA ILE A 50 -7.09 -7.62 -0.16
C ILE A 50 -6.34 -8.08 1.08
N ASN A 51 -6.07 -9.38 1.21
CA ASN A 51 -5.27 -9.92 2.33
C ASN A 51 -3.88 -9.30 2.38
N ASP A 52 -3.21 -9.22 1.22
CA ASP A 52 -1.89 -8.59 1.10
C ASP A 52 -1.87 -7.12 1.56
N SER A 53 -2.92 -6.35 1.27
CA SER A 53 -3.05 -4.96 1.75
C SER A 53 -3.39 -4.88 3.24
N LEU A 54 -4.32 -5.70 3.71
CA LEU A 54 -4.82 -5.65 5.09
C LEU A 54 -3.78 -6.10 6.11
N GLN A 55 -2.83 -6.97 5.75
CA GLN A 55 -1.80 -7.44 6.69
C GLN A 55 -0.95 -6.28 7.26
N ILE A 56 -0.84 -5.16 6.55
CA ILE A 56 -0.16 -3.94 7.04
C ILE A 56 -0.82 -3.41 8.32
N SER A 57 -2.13 -3.59 8.48
CA SER A 57 -2.88 -3.09 9.63
C SER A 57 -2.37 -3.61 10.97
N ALA A 58 -1.75 -4.79 11.00
CA ALA A 58 -1.15 -5.37 12.20
C ALA A 58 0.06 -4.55 12.74
N PHE A 59 0.63 -3.68 11.92
CA PHE A 59 1.79 -2.86 12.27
C PHE A 59 1.43 -1.39 12.55
N ILE A 60 0.17 -0.99 12.34
CA ILE A 60 -0.33 0.36 12.57
C ILE A 60 -1.05 0.40 13.91
N GLN A 61 -0.52 1.20 14.85
CA GLN A 61 -1.00 1.21 16.23
C GLN A 61 -2.41 1.81 16.39
N LYS A 62 -2.70 2.92 15.70
CA LYS A 62 -3.96 3.66 15.85
C LYS A 62 -4.51 4.09 14.50
N LYS A 63 -5.83 3.95 14.30
CA LYS A 63 -6.49 4.24 13.01
C LYS A 63 -6.47 5.71 12.57
N HIS A 64 -6.26 6.65 13.51
CA HIS A 64 -6.18 8.09 13.20
C HIS A 64 -4.77 8.55 12.77
N GLN A 65 -3.75 7.72 12.92
CA GLN A 65 -2.39 8.06 12.50
C GLN A 65 -2.31 8.31 11.00
N SER A 66 -1.44 9.25 10.63
CA SER A 66 -1.29 9.68 9.24
C SER A 66 -0.49 8.66 8.42
N ILE A 67 -0.99 8.32 7.26
CA ILE A 67 -0.41 7.34 6.35
C ILE A 67 -0.22 7.97 4.97
N ILE A 68 0.89 7.68 4.32
CA ILE A 68 1.08 7.99 2.91
C ILE A 68 1.37 6.70 2.13
N ASP A 69 0.69 6.49 1.01
CA ASP A 69 0.88 5.34 0.10
C ASP A 69 1.63 5.81 -1.15
N LEU A 70 2.90 5.44 -1.26
CA LEU A 70 3.79 5.86 -2.33
C LEU A 70 3.68 4.95 -3.56
N GLY A 71 3.32 5.53 -4.70
CA GLY A 71 3.12 4.77 -5.94
C GLY A 71 1.92 3.85 -5.85
N THR A 72 0.81 4.36 -5.34
CA THR A 72 -0.39 3.58 -4.97
C THR A 72 -0.98 2.71 -6.09
N GLY A 73 -0.71 3.04 -7.35
CA GLY A 73 -1.18 2.26 -8.49
C GLY A 73 -2.70 2.19 -8.57
N ALA A 74 -3.24 0.99 -8.47
CA ALA A 74 -4.67 0.75 -8.38
C ALA A 74 -5.29 1.18 -7.03
N GLY A 75 -4.53 1.80 -6.13
CA GLY A 75 -4.96 2.12 -4.78
C GLY A 75 -4.62 1.02 -3.76
N LEU A 76 -3.58 0.25 -4.02
CA LEU A 76 -3.19 -0.87 -3.16
C LEU A 76 -1.81 -0.61 -2.54
N PRO A 77 -1.70 -0.57 -1.20
CA PRO A 77 -2.69 -0.97 -0.20
C PRO A 77 -3.68 0.13 0.23
N GLY A 78 -3.51 1.39 -0.19
CA GLY A 78 -4.15 2.57 0.37
C GLY A 78 -5.69 2.57 0.39
N VAL A 79 -6.36 2.20 -0.73
CA VAL A 79 -7.83 2.13 -0.79
C VAL A 79 -8.37 1.09 0.18
N ILE A 80 -7.71 -0.06 0.29
CA ILE A 80 -8.14 -1.14 1.17
C ILE A 80 -7.98 -0.76 2.65
N LEU A 81 -6.87 -0.10 2.99
CA LEU A 81 -6.67 0.47 4.32
C LEU A 81 -7.72 1.54 4.64
N ASN A 82 -8.07 2.40 3.68
CA ASN A 82 -9.14 3.40 3.85
C ASN A 82 -10.49 2.72 4.13
N ILE A 83 -10.87 1.69 3.37
CA ILE A 83 -12.08 0.90 3.59
C ILE A 83 -12.05 0.23 4.97
N HIS A 84 -10.89 -0.26 5.42
CA HIS A 84 -10.71 -0.88 6.74
C HIS A 84 -10.80 0.12 7.90
N GLY A 85 -10.80 1.44 7.61
CA GLY A 85 -11.02 2.49 8.60
C GLY A 85 -9.86 3.44 8.86
N TYR A 86 -8.75 3.34 8.14
CA TYR A 86 -7.64 4.30 8.19
C TYR A 86 -7.96 5.52 7.34
N LYS A 87 -8.69 6.51 7.90
CA LYS A 87 -9.21 7.66 7.13
C LYS A 87 -8.16 8.74 6.86
N ASN A 88 -7.12 8.82 7.68
CA ASN A 88 -6.03 9.79 7.49
C ASN A 88 -4.94 9.22 6.58
N ILE A 89 -5.32 8.84 5.37
CA ILE A 89 -4.41 8.25 4.38
C ILE A 89 -4.41 9.06 3.09
N LEU A 90 -3.21 9.35 2.56
CA LEU A 90 -2.96 10.03 1.30
C LEU A 90 -2.34 9.08 0.29
N LEU A 91 -2.94 8.96 -0.88
CA LEU A 91 -2.50 8.10 -1.97
C LEU A 91 -1.81 8.92 -3.06
N ILE A 92 -0.61 8.52 -3.46
CA ILE A 92 0.19 9.23 -4.47
C ILE A 92 0.55 8.31 -5.63
N ASP A 93 0.36 8.79 -6.84
CA ASP A 93 0.91 8.19 -8.07
C ASP A 93 1.18 9.28 -9.11
N SER A 94 2.19 9.09 -9.95
CA SER A 94 2.50 10.03 -11.02
C SER A 94 1.62 9.87 -12.26
N LYS A 95 0.86 8.78 -12.37
CA LYS A 95 0.03 8.44 -13.52
C LYS A 95 -1.41 8.88 -13.30
N ILE A 96 -1.84 9.94 -14.01
CA ILE A 96 -3.19 10.49 -13.89
C ILE A 96 -4.30 9.45 -14.10
N LYS A 97 -4.11 8.50 -15.03
CA LYS A 97 -5.08 7.42 -15.26
C LYS A 97 -5.33 6.57 -14.02
N LYS A 98 -4.29 6.29 -13.22
CA LYS A 98 -4.40 5.53 -11.98
C LYS A 98 -5.08 6.34 -10.87
N ILE A 99 -4.75 7.62 -10.75
CA ILE A 99 -5.40 8.52 -9.80
C ILE A 99 -6.88 8.71 -10.14
N ASN A 100 -7.21 8.87 -11.42
CA ASN A 100 -8.60 8.99 -11.85
C ASN A 100 -9.40 7.70 -11.59
N PHE A 101 -8.80 6.51 -11.76
CA PHE A 101 -9.41 5.25 -11.38
C PHE A 101 -9.83 5.25 -9.90
N ILE A 102 -8.94 5.69 -8.99
CA ILE A 102 -9.22 5.75 -7.55
C ILE A 102 -10.31 6.80 -7.25
N ARG A 103 -10.21 7.99 -7.84
CA ARG A 103 -11.17 9.09 -7.65
C ARG A 103 -12.57 8.71 -8.11
N GLN A 104 -12.66 8.09 -9.29
CA GLN A 104 -13.96 7.65 -9.82
C GLN A 104 -14.59 6.56 -8.96
N PHE A 105 -13.80 5.57 -8.51
CA PHE A 105 -14.28 4.58 -7.56
C PHE A 105 -14.78 5.24 -6.26
N ALA A 106 -14.00 6.17 -5.68
CA ALA A 106 -14.37 6.87 -4.46
C ALA A 106 -15.67 7.66 -4.62
N TYR A 107 -15.84 8.35 -5.74
CA TYR A 107 -17.05 9.08 -6.09
C TYR A 107 -18.28 8.15 -6.21
N GLU A 108 -18.17 7.06 -6.97
CA GLU A 108 -19.26 6.10 -7.17
C GLU A 108 -19.69 5.42 -5.85
N GLN A 109 -18.73 5.17 -4.93
CA GLN A 109 -18.99 4.53 -3.64
C GLN A 109 -19.30 5.54 -2.52
N LYS A 110 -19.28 6.84 -2.81
CA LYS A 110 -19.51 7.93 -1.82
C LYS A 110 -18.58 7.79 -0.61
N ILE A 111 -17.29 7.51 -0.86
CA ILE A 111 -16.25 7.46 0.17
C ILE A 111 -15.17 8.52 -0.07
N GLU A 112 -14.63 9.07 1.01
CA GLU A 112 -13.54 10.05 0.92
C GLU A 112 -12.19 9.32 0.81
N ILE A 113 -11.43 9.62 -0.25
CA ILE A 113 -10.05 9.17 -0.44
C ILE A 113 -9.21 10.35 -0.92
N LYS A 114 -8.19 10.73 -0.15
CA LYS A 114 -7.27 11.81 -0.53
C LYS A 114 -6.22 11.30 -1.50
N THR A 115 -6.06 11.99 -2.64
CA THR A 115 -5.11 11.59 -3.69
C THR A 115 -4.32 12.78 -4.23
N ILE A 116 -3.05 12.55 -4.58
CA ILE A 116 -2.22 13.50 -5.32
C ILE A 116 -1.67 12.82 -6.59
N CYS A 117 -1.86 13.49 -7.75
CA CYS A 117 -1.23 13.08 -9.00
C CYS A 117 0.07 13.86 -9.18
N SER A 118 1.19 13.28 -8.76
CA SER A 118 2.51 13.91 -8.90
C SER A 118 3.63 12.88 -8.77
N ARG A 119 4.81 13.24 -9.24
CA ARG A 119 6.05 12.56 -8.86
C ARG A 119 6.37 12.85 -7.41
N VAL A 120 6.87 11.84 -6.68
CA VAL A 120 7.18 11.91 -5.24
C VAL A 120 8.12 13.09 -4.93
N GLU A 121 9.14 13.30 -5.76
CA GLU A 121 10.17 14.32 -5.60
C GLU A 121 9.64 15.78 -5.71
N LYS A 122 8.46 15.94 -6.31
CA LYS A 122 7.82 17.25 -6.49
C LYS A 122 6.84 17.60 -5.37
N ILE A 123 6.60 16.67 -4.44
CA ILE A 123 5.61 16.86 -3.39
C ILE A 123 6.26 17.46 -2.16
N LYS A 124 5.81 18.66 -1.78
CA LYS A 124 6.22 19.35 -0.56
C LYS A 124 5.00 19.44 0.37
N ILE A 125 4.86 18.45 1.26
CA ILE A 125 3.76 18.36 2.22
C ILE A 125 4.27 17.91 3.60
N GLN A 126 3.32 17.74 4.53
CA GLN A 126 3.59 17.28 5.89
C GLN A 126 4.30 15.92 5.95
N LYS A 127 4.85 15.62 7.11
CA LYS A 127 5.42 14.31 7.46
C LYS A 127 4.32 13.37 7.98
N PHE A 128 4.56 12.05 7.86
CA PHE A 128 3.57 11.03 8.19
C PHE A 128 4.06 10.10 9.30
N ASP A 129 3.10 9.45 9.99
CA ASP A 129 3.41 8.41 10.97
C ASP A 129 3.82 7.11 10.29
N TYR A 130 3.20 6.79 9.15
CA TYR A 130 3.49 5.61 8.36
C TYR A 130 3.68 5.95 6.89
N ILE A 131 4.65 5.29 6.28
CA ILE A 131 4.83 5.29 4.83
C ILE A 131 4.62 3.85 4.36
N VAL A 132 3.62 3.63 3.53
CA VAL A 132 3.31 2.32 2.96
C VAL A 132 3.62 2.32 1.46
N CYS A 133 3.91 1.14 0.92
CA CYS A 133 4.17 0.99 -0.50
C CYS A 133 4.03 -0.46 -0.93
N ARG A 134 3.59 -0.68 -2.17
CA ARG A 134 3.58 -1.99 -2.83
C ARG A 134 4.04 -1.86 -4.28
N ALA A 135 5.04 -2.68 -4.68
CA ALA A 135 5.47 -2.84 -6.08
C ALA A 135 5.76 -1.52 -6.84
N PHE A 136 6.37 -0.54 -6.17
CA PHE A 136 6.62 0.79 -6.74
C PHE A 136 8.06 0.97 -7.23
N ALA A 137 9.06 0.67 -6.39
CA ALA A 137 10.48 0.87 -6.71
C ALA A 137 11.37 -0.09 -5.90
N PRO A 138 12.65 -0.28 -6.29
CA PRO A 138 13.66 -0.94 -5.47
C PRO A 138 13.83 -0.25 -4.11
N LEU A 139 14.26 -1.01 -3.08
CA LEU A 139 14.30 -0.53 -1.70
C LEU A 139 15.15 0.74 -1.51
N ALA A 140 16.34 0.80 -2.10
CA ALA A 140 17.19 2.00 -2.00
C ALA A 140 16.47 3.27 -2.46
N LYS A 141 15.74 3.20 -3.57
CA LYS A 141 14.95 4.32 -4.09
C LYS A 141 13.73 4.63 -3.23
N LEU A 142 13.09 3.62 -2.63
CA LEU A 142 12.00 3.83 -1.68
C LEU A 142 12.47 4.55 -0.42
N LEU A 143 13.64 4.19 0.11
CA LEU A 143 14.24 4.86 1.26
C LEU A 143 14.55 6.33 0.93
N ASP A 144 15.11 6.61 -0.24
CA ASP A 144 15.38 7.97 -0.70
C ASP A 144 14.10 8.82 -0.80
N TYR A 145 13.05 8.28 -1.42
CA TYR A 145 11.74 8.93 -1.49
C TYR A 145 11.09 9.12 -0.12
N SER A 146 11.27 8.18 0.79
CA SER A 146 10.69 8.25 2.13
C SER A 146 11.26 9.39 2.97
N LEU A 147 12.49 9.85 2.70
CA LEU A 147 13.10 11.00 3.40
C LEU A 147 12.25 12.28 3.31
N PHE A 148 11.52 12.47 2.20
CA PHE A 148 10.64 13.64 2.03
C PHE A 148 9.48 13.67 3.03
N PHE A 149 9.05 12.51 3.52
CA PHE A 149 7.82 12.34 4.33
C PHE A 149 8.07 11.82 5.74
N THR A 150 9.33 11.59 6.11
CA THR A 150 9.73 11.01 7.41
C THR A 150 9.83 12.07 8.49
N LYS A 151 9.31 11.77 9.69
CA LYS A 151 9.58 12.43 10.97
C LYS A 151 10.21 11.43 11.95
N LYS A 152 10.60 11.88 13.16
CA LYS A 152 11.37 11.09 14.16
C LYS A 152 10.83 9.67 14.39
N ASN A 153 9.51 9.50 14.39
CA ASN A 153 8.86 8.22 14.73
C ASN A 153 8.10 7.59 13.54
N THR A 154 8.45 7.95 12.31
CA THR A 154 7.84 7.34 11.12
C THR A 154 8.26 5.88 10.99
N SER A 155 7.30 5.00 10.75
CA SER A 155 7.54 3.61 10.38
C SER A 155 7.28 3.41 8.88
N LEU A 156 8.22 2.76 8.21
CA LEU A 156 8.07 2.36 6.81
C LEU A 156 7.55 0.91 6.77
N LEU A 157 6.48 0.65 6.03
CA LEU A 157 5.85 -0.65 5.91
C LEU A 157 5.70 -1.00 4.42
N PHE A 158 6.66 -1.76 3.90
CA PHE A 158 6.73 -2.07 2.47
C PHE A 158 6.35 -3.51 2.18
N LEU A 159 5.40 -3.71 1.28
CA LEU A 159 5.07 -5.02 0.72
C LEU A 159 6.08 -5.36 -0.38
N LYS A 160 6.94 -6.32 -0.13
CA LYS A 160 8.05 -6.72 -1.00
C LYS A 160 7.91 -8.16 -1.48
N GLY A 161 8.45 -8.43 -2.65
CA GLY A 161 8.47 -9.77 -3.25
C GLY A 161 9.58 -10.67 -2.68
N ARG A 162 9.74 -11.85 -3.29
CA ARG A 162 10.74 -12.87 -2.88
C ARG A 162 12.19 -12.37 -2.87
N ASN A 163 12.50 -11.37 -3.70
CA ASN A 163 13.85 -10.82 -3.84
C ASN A 163 14.21 -9.77 -2.78
N VAL A 164 13.40 -9.61 -1.72
CA VAL A 164 13.58 -8.57 -0.70
C VAL A 164 14.95 -8.61 -0.03
N LYS A 165 15.54 -9.79 0.20
CA LYS A 165 16.86 -9.92 0.81
C LYS A 165 17.94 -9.25 -0.06
N LYS A 166 17.92 -9.52 -1.37
CA LYS A 166 18.82 -8.85 -2.32
C LYS A 166 18.61 -7.33 -2.33
N GLU A 167 17.36 -6.86 -2.33
CA GLU A 167 17.05 -5.42 -2.26
C GLU A 167 17.57 -4.78 -0.96
N ILE A 168 17.54 -5.50 0.17
CA ILE A 168 18.09 -5.05 1.46
C ILE A 168 19.62 -4.89 1.34
N ASP A 169 20.32 -5.89 0.79
CA ASP A 169 21.77 -5.85 0.64
C ASP A 169 22.21 -4.72 -0.31
N ASP A 170 21.47 -4.53 -1.40
CA ASP A 170 21.71 -3.41 -2.33
C ASP A 170 21.44 -2.04 -1.66
N ALA A 171 20.39 -1.93 -0.85
CA ALA A 171 20.06 -0.68 -0.15
C ALA A 171 21.09 -0.31 0.93
N LYS A 172 21.71 -1.30 1.60
CA LYS A 172 22.77 -1.09 2.60
C LYS A 172 24.02 -0.41 2.04
N LYS A 173 24.22 -0.42 0.74
CA LYS A 173 25.33 0.33 0.08
C LYS A 173 25.14 1.85 0.18
N PHE A 174 23.91 2.32 0.40
CA PHE A 174 23.56 3.74 0.40
C PHE A 174 22.90 4.22 1.69
N PHE A 175 22.42 3.28 2.53
CA PHE A 175 21.67 3.58 3.75
C PHE A 175 22.08 2.67 4.89
N THR A 176 22.15 3.24 6.09
CA THR A 176 22.14 2.48 7.34
C THR A 176 20.72 2.40 7.86
N PHE A 177 20.20 1.19 8.16
CA PHE A 177 18.86 1.01 8.70
C PHE A 177 18.71 -0.27 9.53
N LYS A 178 17.78 -0.22 10.52
CA LYS A 178 17.31 -1.39 11.26
C LYS A 178 15.96 -1.82 10.68
N TYR A 179 15.78 -3.09 10.45
CA TYR A 179 14.57 -3.63 9.84
C TYR A 179 14.08 -4.92 10.51
N GLU A 180 12.80 -5.17 10.35
CA GLU A 180 12.13 -6.42 10.67
C GLU A 180 11.49 -6.95 9.38
N LEU A 181 11.56 -8.26 9.16
CA LEU A 181 11.05 -8.91 7.95
C LEU A 181 10.05 -10.00 8.35
N PHE A 182 8.80 -9.82 7.95
CA PHE A 182 7.70 -10.75 8.26
C PHE A 182 7.24 -11.44 6.97
N PRO A 183 7.11 -12.77 6.96
CA PRO A 183 6.51 -13.47 5.82
C PRO A 183 5.12 -12.93 5.51
N SER A 184 4.80 -12.73 4.22
CA SER A 184 3.47 -12.30 3.81
C SER A 184 2.43 -13.37 4.12
N LYS A 185 1.27 -12.92 4.62
CA LYS A 185 0.09 -13.78 4.83
C LYS A 185 -0.60 -14.16 3.51
N SER A 186 -0.25 -13.52 2.38
CA SER A 186 -0.77 -13.91 1.06
C SER A 186 0.10 -14.99 0.41
N GLN A 187 -0.51 -15.84 -0.43
CA GLN A 187 0.17 -16.96 -1.08
C GLN A 187 1.26 -16.58 -2.10
N GLY A 188 1.53 -15.29 -2.26
CA GLY A 188 2.53 -14.79 -3.22
C GLY A 188 3.99 -15.01 -2.82
N GLY A 189 4.28 -15.47 -1.60
CA GLY A 189 5.64 -15.70 -1.11
C GLY A 189 6.45 -14.42 -0.95
N GLY A 190 5.80 -13.29 -0.63
CA GLY A 190 6.44 -12.00 -0.33
C GLY A 190 6.65 -11.79 1.16
N PHE A 191 6.95 -10.52 1.50
CA PHE A 191 7.26 -10.11 2.86
C PHE A 191 6.68 -8.72 3.16
N VAL A 192 6.35 -8.47 4.43
CA VAL A 192 6.22 -7.12 4.97
C VAL A 192 7.58 -6.73 5.54
N LEU A 193 8.21 -5.73 4.94
CA LEU A 193 9.45 -5.13 5.43
C LEU A 193 9.10 -3.90 6.27
N LYS A 194 9.44 -3.93 7.56
CA LYS A 194 9.26 -2.82 8.50
C LYS A 194 10.59 -2.17 8.81
N ILE A 195 10.68 -0.85 8.67
CA ILE A 195 11.87 -0.06 8.97
C ILE A 195 11.45 1.13 9.84
N ASN A 196 12.04 1.26 11.03
CA ASN A 196 11.70 2.34 11.99
C ASN A 196 12.77 3.43 12.07
N LYS A 197 14.02 3.11 11.73
CA LYS A 197 15.14 4.06 11.75
C LYS A 197 16.03 3.80 10.55
N TYR A 198 16.32 4.84 9.80
CA TYR A 198 17.25 4.77 8.68
C TYR A 198 17.90 6.13 8.44
N LYS A 199 19.09 6.09 7.85
CA LYS A 199 19.90 7.26 7.51
C LYS A 199 20.61 6.99 6.20
N LYS A 200 20.66 7.98 5.32
CA LYS A 200 21.50 7.98 4.11
C LYS A 200 22.95 8.11 4.52
N LEU A 201 23.82 7.31 3.90
CA LEU A 201 25.27 7.35 4.08
C LEU A 201 25.90 8.58 3.43
#